data_d3bf12ab1399cb9e1e4e9f938fcf40ae
#
_entry.id   d3bf12ab1399cb9e1e4e9f938fcf40ae
#
_cell.length_a   1.000
_cell.length_b   1.000
_cell.length_c   1.000
_cell.angle_alpha   90.00
_cell.angle_beta   90.00
_cell.angle_gamma   90.00
#
_symmetry.space_group_name_H-M   'P 1'
#
loop_
_entity.id
_entity.type
_entity.pdbx_description
1 polymer ?
#
loop_
_entity_poly.entity_id
_entity_poly.type
_entity_poly.pdbx_seq_one_letter_code
_entity_poly.pdbx_strand_id
1 'polypeptide(L)'
;MHVGLSVIFQNPGETKPDRDIYAEELVLAKQAEPLGFDSIWSVEHHFTDYTMCPNVFQFLTYMAGCTEKIQLGSMVAVLPWHDPLRVAEQVAMLDVLSNGRTVLGMGRGTGRIEFEGFRVAMPEARGRFAETAEMLLNGLEQGFCEYDGEYVKQPRVDLRPRPYKSFKGRTYAAAISTESAEIMAKMGVGILIVPQKPWPVVQKELTKYRSTFFAATGEQAPAPYCAGWMFIDDSADRAEEMARRYIGAYWDSVIDHYEFNKDHLKNTAGYEFHGEMYDRLNAPGGMQKMTDFYVDLQIWGTPDQVFDKVQTMRENTLADGFMAVCSYGGMPHDEANRNMQQFAKDVMPELKKLTPLEAPLEQTA
;
A
#
# COMPACT_ATOMS: atom_id res chain seq x y z
N MET A 1 -15.15 -9.20 5.88
CA MET A 1 -14.01 -8.59 5.20
C MET A 1 -13.69 -7.22 5.80
N HIS A 2 -12.44 -6.87 6.01
CA HIS A 2 -11.98 -5.57 6.49
C HIS A 2 -11.99 -4.54 5.35
N VAL A 3 -12.51 -3.34 5.59
CA VAL A 3 -12.60 -2.29 4.56
C VAL A 3 -11.94 -1.01 5.06
N GLY A 4 -10.88 -0.57 4.39
CA GLY A 4 -10.13 0.63 4.70
C GLY A 4 -10.26 1.72 3.65
N LEU A 5 -9.97 2.96 4.05
CA LEU A 5 -9.80 4.11 3.16
C LEU A 5 -8.29 4.39 3.00
N SER A 6 -7.82 4.54 1.78
CA SER A 6 -6.46 5.01 1.50
C SER A 6 -6.49 6.46 0.99
N VAL A 7 -5.71 7.33 1.63
CA VAL A 7 -5.59 8.76 1.35
C VAL A 7 -4.21 9.03 0.77
N ILE A 8 -4.14 9.62 -0.43
CA ILE A 8 -2.89 9.68 -1.19
C ILE A 8 -2.37 11.11 -1.49
N PHE A 9 -3.12 12.16 -1.20
CA PHE A 9 -2.70 13.56 -1.36
C PHE A 9 -2.14 13.90 -2.76
N GLN A 10 -2.86 13.52 -3.81
CA GLN A 10 -2.41 13.70 -5.19
C GLN A 10 -2.78 15.09 -5.72
N ASN A 11 -1.85 15.75 -6.44
CA ASN A 11 -2.08 17.07 -7.07
C ASN A 11 -1.55 17.10 -8.51
N PRO A 12 -2.02 16.23 -9.42
CA PRO A 12 -1.43 16.09 -10.75
C PRO A 12 -1.47 17.41 -11.51
N GLY A 13 -0.28 17.84 -11.97
CA GLY A 13 -0.09 19.10 -12.68
C GLY A 13 -0.21 20.35 -11.82
N GLU A 14 -0.13 20.22 -10.49
CA GLU A 14 -0.17 21.33 -9.51
C GLU A 14 -1.36 22.30 -9.74
N THR A 15 -2.53 21.72 -10.02
CA THR A 15 -3.75 22.48 -10.40
C THR A 15 -4.35 23.31 -9.27
N LYS A 16 -4.00 22.99 -8.02
CA LYS A 16 -4.40 23.67 -6.80
C LYS A 16 -3.18 23.94 -5.90
N PRO A 17 -3.25 24.89 -4.98
CA PRO A 17 -2.26 24.97 -3.90
C PRO A 17 -2.24 23.68 -3.07
N ASP A 18 -1.08 23.16 -2.71
CA ASP A 18 -0.91 21.93 -1.93
C ASP A 18 -1.72 21.94 -0.61
N ARG A 19 -1.80 23.09 0.06
CA ARG A 19 -2.59 23.26 1.27
C ARG A 19 -4.08 22.94 1.07
N ASP A 20 -4.61 23.21 -0.13
CA ASP A 20 -6.02 23.00 -0.44
C ASP A 20 -6.27 21.50 -0.71
N ILE A 21 -5.32 20.81 -1.35
CA ILE A 21 -5.32 19.35 -1.45
C ILE A 21 -5.31 18.71 -0.06
N TYR A 22 -4.42 19.15 0.82
CA TYR A 22 -4.38 18.64 2.19
C TYR A 22 -5.69 18.90 2.94
N ALA A 23 -6.30 20.07 2.78
CA ALA A 23 -7.57 20.39 3.43
C ALA A 23 -8.71 19.46 2.92
N GLU A 24 -8.79 19.24 1.60
CA GLU A 24 -9.77 18.35 0.96
C GLU A 24 -9.59 16.89 1.39
N GLU A 25 -8.36 16.36 1.34
CA GLU A 25 -8.05 14.97 1.72
C GLU A 25 -8.28 14.72 3.23
N LEU A 26 -8.00 15.70 4.09
CA LEU A 26 -8.28 15.59 5.52
C LEU A 26 -9.79 15.60 5.83
N VAL A 27 -10.62 16.23 4.99
CA VAL A 27 -12.08 16.14 5.10
C VAL A 27 -12.53 14.70 4.82
N LEU A 28 -12.02 14.08 3.75
CA LEU A 28 -12.33 12.68 3.43
C LEU A 28 -11.82 11.73 4.53
N ALA A 29 -10.57 11.89 4.96
CA ALA A 29 -9.98 11.05 5.99
C ALA A 29 -10.78 11.06 7.30
N LYS A 30 -11.25 12.24 7.76
CA LYS A 30 -12.05 12.39 8.98
C LYS A 30 -13.46 11.79 8.88
N GLN A 31 -13.98 11.62 7.68
CA GLN A 31 -15.27 10.95 7.46
C GLN A 31 -15.15 9.42 7.50
N ALA A 32 -13.95 8.84 7.40
CA ALA A 32 -13.78 7.39 7.32
C ALA A 32 -14.40 6.66 8.54
N GLU A 33 -14.08 7.08 9.76
CA GLU A 33 -14.62 6.45 10.96
C GLU A 33 -16.14 6.61 11.10
N PRO A 34 -16.74 7.80 10.95
CA PRO A 34 -18.20 7.96 10.97
C PRO A 34 -18.94 7.18 9.89
N LEU A 35 -18.33 7.02 8.70
CA LEU A 35 -18.89 6.22 7.61
C LEU A 35 -18.75 4.71 7.84
N GLY A 36 -17.96 4.31 8.83
CA GLY A 36 -17.82 2.91 9.21
C GLY A 36 -16.65 2.17 8.54
N PHE A 37 -15.66 2.85 7.96
CA PHE A 37 -14.43 2.19 7.55
C PHE A 37 -13.69 1.61 8.76
N ASP A 38 -12.98 0.49 8.56
CA ASP A 38 -12.24 -0.19 9.62
C ASP A 38 -10.82 0.37 9.81
N SER A 39 -10.27 1.01 8.76
CA SER A 39 -8.91 1.56 8.79
C SER A 39 -8.74 2.76 7.86
N ILE A 40 -7.75 3.61 8.19
CA ILE A 40 -7.23 4.68 7.34
C ILE A 40 -5.78 4.34 7.00
N TRP A 41 -5.43 4.49 5.71
CA TRP A 41 -4.10 4.22 5.19
C TRP A 41 -3.55 5.42 4.44
N SER A 42 -2.25 5.54 4.39
CA SER A 42 -1.59 6.47 3.49
C SER A 42 -0.26 5.92 2.99
N VAL A 43 0.25 6.56 1.95
CA VAL A 43 1.49 6.21 1.25
C VAL A 43 2.61 7.14 1.68
N GLU A 44 3.86 6.83 1.30
CA GLU A 44 4.99 7.74 1.42
C GLU A 44 5.59 7.98 0.05
N HIS A 45 5.57 9.26 -0.39
CA HIS A 45 6.22 9.72 -1.61
C HIS A 45 6.74 11.15 -1.45
N HIS A 46 7.71 11.51 -2.29
CA HIS A 46 8.47 12.74 -2.14
C HIS A 46 8.70 13.45 -3.46
N PHE A 47 8.90 14.78 -3.40
CA PHE A 47 9.46 15.66 -4.41
C PHE A 47 8.64 15.87 -5.69
N THR A 48 7.47 15.26 -5.82
CA THR A 48 6.60 15.40 -7.00
C THR A 48 5.14 15.59 -6.60
N ASP A 49 4.30 15.95 -7.56
CA ASP A 49 2.85 16.09 -7.44
C ASP A 49 2.09 14.75 -7.48
N TYR A 50 2.83 13.63 -7.62
CA TYR A 50 2.28 12.27 -7.69
C TYR A 50 1.49 11.90 -6.43
N THR A 51 2.15 11.95 -5.27
CA THR A 51 1.50 11.88 -3.96
C THR A 51 2.34 12.66 -2.96
N MET A 52 1.72 13.58 -2.23
CA MET A 52 2.44 14.54 -1.39
C MET A 52 2.31 14.19 0.09
N CYS A 53 2.68 12.96 0.47
CA CYS A 53 2.73 12.52 1.86
C CYS A 53 4.17 12.15 2.26
N PRO A 54 5.02 13.14 2.58
CA PRO A 54 6.44 12.90 2.83
C PRO A 54 6.72 12.23 4.18
N ASN A 55 5.74 12.11 5.05
CA ASN A 55 5.87 11.35 6.30
C ASN A 55 4.53 10.74 6.68
N VAL A 56 4.36 9.47 6.34
CA VAL A 56 3.13 8.72 6.61
C VAL A 56 2.81 8.65 8.11
N PHE A 57 3.81 8.53 8.98
CA PHE A 57 3.59 8.46 10.42
C PHE A 57 3.09 9.79 11.02
N GLN A 58 3.52 10.95 10.48
CA GLN A 58 2.98 12.25 10.88
C GLN A 58 1.49 12.36 10.55
N PHE A 59 1.10 11.98 9.33
CA PHE A 59 -0.31 11.95 8.94
C PHE A 59 -1.12 11.01 9.83
N LEU A 60 -0.65 9.78 10.03
CA LEU A 60 -1.34 8.81 10.88
C LEU A 60 -1.42 9.26 12.35
N THR A 61 -0.40 9.97 12.86
CA THR A 61 -0.44 10.56 14.22
C THR A 61 -1.49 11.67 14.31
N TYR A 62 -1.61 12.50 13.27
CA TYR A 62 -2.70 13.48 13.19
C TYR A 62 -4.06 12.78 13.21
N MET A 63 -4.24 11.72 12.44
CA MET A 63 -5.48 10.94 12.43
C MET A 63 -5.74 10.21 13.74
N ALA A 64 -4.70 9.78 14.47
CA ALA A 64 -4.85 9.21 15.80
C ALA A 64 -5.53 10.17 16.78
N GLY A 65 -5.22 11.47 16.67
CA GLY A 65 -5.86 12.52 17.46
C GLY A 65 -7.27 12.92 17.00
N CYS A 66 -7.67 12.52 15.79
CA CYS A 66 -8.98 12.83 15.20
C CYS A 66 -9.98 11.67 15.23
N THR A 67 -9.56 10.48 15.66
CA THR A 67 -10.33 9.23 15.60
C THR A 67 -10.18 8.42 16.88
N GLU A 68 -11.12 7.51 17.16
CA GLU A 68 -11.13 6.75 18.41
C GLU A 68 -10.88 5.24 18.21
N LYS A 69 -11.39 4.65 17.13
CA LYS A 69 -11.46 3.19 16.95
C LYS A 69 -10.78 2.68 15.69
N ILE A 70 -10.82 3.49 14.63
CA ILE A 70 -10.33 3.10 13.29
C ILE A 70 -8.83 2.76 13.34
N GLN A 71 -8.40 1.71 12.66
CA GLN A 71 -6.99 1.36 12.56
C GLN A 71 -6.25 2.36 11.65
N LEU A 72 -4.95 2.50 11.87
CA LEU A 72 -4.08 3.48 11.20
C LEU A 72 -2.92 2.75 10.56
N GLY A 73 -2.92 2.65 9.24
CA GLY A 73 -1.98 1.84 8.48
C GLY A 73 -1.07 2.64 7.55
N SER A 74 0.20 2.30 7.48
CA SER A 74 1.09 2.77 6.41
C SER A 74 1.04 1.80 5.22
N MET A 75 0.93 2.33 3.99
CA MET A 75 0.88 1.53 2.76
C MET A 75 1.71 2.19 1.64
N VAL A 76 2.98 2.41 1.83
CA VAL A 76 3.84 1.90 2.90
C VAL A 76 4.72 3.01 3.48
N ALA A 77 5.47 2.74 4.57
CA ALA A 77 6.66 3.50 4.94
C ALA A 77 7.87 2.93 4.17
N VAL A 78 8.67 3.77 3.52
CA VAL A 78 9.77 3.34 2.65
C VAL A 78 11.07 3.29 3.43
N LEU A 79 11.38 2.14 4.01
CA LEU A 79 12.45 1.98 4.99
C LEU A 79 13.85 2.40 4.52
N PRO A 80 14.30 2.18 3.26
CA PRO A 80 15.65 2.55 2.84
C PRO A 80 16.00 4.03 2.92
N TRP A 81 15.00 4.91 2.97
CA TRP A 81 15.21 6.37 3.02
C TRP A 81 15.33 6.92 4.44
N HIS A 82 15.07 6.09 5.45
CA HIS A 82 15.02 6.49 6.84
C HIS A 82 16.17 5.95 7.68
N ASP A 83 16.48 6.65 8.77
CA ASP A 83 17.22 6.06 9.89
C ASP A 83 16.33 5.02 10.59
N PRO A 84 16.78 3.74 10.70
CA PRO A 84 15.96 2.66 11.23
C PRO A 84 15.49 2.87 12.68
N LEU A 85 16.35 3.45 13.52
CA LEU A 85 16.02 3.73 14.93
C LEU A 85 14.92 4.79 15.03
N ARG A 86 14.97 5.82 14.16
CA ARG A 86 13.92 6.85 14.13
C ARG A 86 12.59 6.28 13.69
N VAL A 87 12.57 5.34 12.74
CA VAL A 87 11.33 4.64 12.38
C VAL A 87 10.77 3.85 13.55
N ALA A 88 11.63 3.12 14.29
CA ALA A 88 11.20 2.37 15.46
C ALA A 88 10.55 3.27 16.54
N GLU A 89 11.15 4.42 16.83
CA GLU A 89 10.61 5.41 17.78
C GLU A 89 9.26 5.98 17.29
N GLN A 90 9.16 6.36 16.00
CA GLN A 90 7.95 6.92 15.41
C GLN A 90 6.79 5.92 15.44
N VAL A 91 7.05 4.67 15.06
CA VAL A 91 6.05 3.59 15.08
C VAL A 91 5.59 3.30 16.50
N ALA A 92 6.52 3.19 17.46
CA ALA A 92 6.19 2.94 18.86
C ALA A 92 5.39 4.10 19.47
N MET A 93 5.76 5.35 19.16
CA MET A 93 5.06 6.54 19.62
C MET A 93 3.65 6.60 19.04
N LEU A 94 3.48 6.36 17.72
CA LEU A 94 2.16 6.31 17.08
C LEU A 94 1.28 5.22 17.71
N ASP A 95 1.86 4.05 18.00
CA ASP A 95 1.12 2.94 18.61
C ASP A 95 0.60 3.29 20.01
N VAL A 96 1.40 3.98 20.81
CA VAL A 96 0.98 4.49 22.13
C VAL A 96 -0.10 5.56 22.00
N LEU A 97 0.10 6.57 21.12
CA LEU A 97 -0.87 7.66 20.91
C LEU A 97 -2.21 7.18 20.36
N SER A 98 -2.19 6.12 19.58
CA SER A 98 -3.40 5.52 19.00
C SER A 98 -4.02 4.41 19.86
N ASN A 99 -3.49 4.12 21.04
CA ASN A 99 -3.92 2.99 21.89
C ASN A 99 -3.85 1.63 21.14
N GLY A 100 -2.77 1.40 20.39
CA GLY A 100 -2.53 0.13 19.71
C GLY A 100 -3.30 -0.07 18.40
N ARG A 101 -3.75 1.02 17.75
CA ARG A 101 -4.47 0.96 16.46
C ARG A 101 -3.55 0.94 15.24
N THR A 102 -2.24 1.02 15.43
CA THR A 102 -1.25 1.07 14.33
C THR A 102 -1.13 -0.26 13.61
N VAL A 103 -1.14 -0.21 12.27
CA VAL A 103 -0.76 -1.31 11.39
C VAL A 103 0.46 -0.84 10.58
N LEU A 104 1.56 -1.57 10.68
CA LEU A 104 2.81 -1.18 10.03
C LEU A 104 2.92 -1.84 8.65
N GLY A 105 2.85 -1.04 7.60
CA GLY A 105 3.17 -1.46 6.24
C GLY A 105 4.51 -0.86 5.81
N MET A 106 5.37 -1.72 5.27
CA MET A 106 6.76 -1.39 4.91
C MET A 106 6.99 -1.58 3.42
N GLY A 107 7.87 -0.78 2.83
CA GLY A 107 8.24 -0.86 1.43
C GLY A 107 9.72 -0.58 1.17
N ARG A 108 10.17 -1.03 0.00
CA ARG A 108 11.54 -0.83 -0.47
C ARG A 108 11.74 0.48 -1.23
N GLY A 109 10.67 1.02 -1.81
CA GLY A 109 10.73 2.14 -2.75
C GLY A 109 11.14 1.73 -4.17
N THR A 110 10.79 2.59 -5.14
CA THR A 110 11.06 2.36 -6.57
C THR A 110 11.39 3.66 -7.31
N GLY A 111 10.91 4.82 -6.84
CA GLY A 111 11.11 6.11 -7.51
C GLY A 111 12.57 6.56 -7.49
N ARG A 112 13.22 6.65 -8.67
CA ARG A 112 14.61 7.10 -8.80
C ARG A 112 14.81 8.50 -8.21
N ILE A 113 13.88 9.42 -8.46
CA ILE A 113 13.93 10.79 -7.96
C ILE A 113 13.99 10.84 -6.42
N GLU A 114 13.32 9.91 -5.76
CA GLU A 114 13.29 9.81 -4.29
C GLU A 114 14.63 9.27 -3.76
N PHE A 115 15.18 8.22 -4.40
CA PHE A 115 16.50 7.69 -4.04
C PHE A 115 17.61 8.73 -4.22
N GLU A 116 17.61 9.47 -5.34
CA GLU A 116 18.56 10.55 -5.60
C GLU A 116 18.40 11.68 -4.58
N GLY A 117 17.16 12.09 -4.30
CA GLY A 117 16.86 13.14 -3.32
C GLY A 117 17.35 12.81 -1.91
N PHE A 118 17.19 11.56 -1.47
CA PHE A 118 17.71 11.07 -0.19
C PHE A 118 19.17 10.60 -0.25
N ARG A 119 19.81 10.60 -1.42
CA ARG A 119 21.21 10.19 -1.61
C ARG A 119 21.45 8.73 -1.22
N VAL A 120 20.46 7.88 -1.44
CA VAL A 120 20.53 6.43 -1.24
C VAL A 120 20.70 5.74 -2.59
N ALA A 121 21.68 4.86 -2.71
CA ALA A 121 21.91 4.11 -3.94
C ALA A 121 20.80 3.07 -4.16
N MET A 122 20.07 3.13 -5.28
CA MET A 122 18.99 2.17 -5.59
C MET A 122 19.43 0.69 -5.53
N PRO A 123 20.62 0.28 -5.98
CA PRO A 123 21.06 -1.11 -5.85
C PRO A 123 21.17 -1.63 -4.41
N GLU A 124 21.36 -0.73 -3.42
CA GLU A 124 21.42 -1.08 -2.00
C GLU A 124 20.03 -1.23 -1.35
N ALA A 125 18.98 -0.78 -2.03
CA ALA A 125 17.63 -0.67 -1.46
C ALA A 125 17.12 -1.97 -0.86
N ARG A 126 17.42 -3.13 -1.48
CA ARG A 126 16.98 -4.43 -0.99
C ARG A 126 17.67 -4.82 0.32
N GLY A 127 19.00 -4.67 0.39
CA GLY A 127 19.77 -4.96 1.60
C GLY A 127 19.39 -4.02 2.75
N ARG A 128 19.33 -2.70 2.48
CA ARG A 128 18.87 -1.70 3.44
C ARG A 128 17.47 -2.00 3.97
N PHE A 129 16.54 -2.34 3.08
CA PHE A 129 15.17 -2.72 3.47
C PHE A 129 15.17 -3.94 4.39
N ALA A 130 15.87 -5.02 4.02
CA ALA A 130 15.88 -6.27 4.78
C ALA A 130 16.46 -6.06 6.19
N GLU A 131 17.63 -5.43 6.30
CA GLU A 131 18.27 -5.19 7.58
C GLU A 131 17.48 -4.20 8.46
N THR A 132 16.94 -3.13 7.87
CA THR A 132 16.07 -2.18 8.58
C THR A 132 14.79 -2.85 9.10
N ALA A 133 14.12 -3.65 8.26
CA ALA A 133 12.90 -4.34 8.64
C ALA A 133 13.18 -5.34 9.79
N GLU A 134 14.25 -6.12 9.70
CA GLU A 134 14.63 -7.08 10.75
C GLU A 134 14.93 -6.37 12.08
N MET A 135 15.76 -5.33 12.07
CA MET A 135 16.04 -4.54 13.26
C MET A 135 14.78 -3.92 13.86
N LEU A 136 13.94 -3.32 13.01
CA LEU A 136 12.71 -2.67 13.41
C LEU A 136 11.73 -3.65 14.05
N LEU A 137 11.45 -4.79 13.42
CA LEU A 137 10.53 -5.80 13.94
C LEU A 137 11.00 -6.38 15.25
N ASN A 138 12.29 -6.72 15.34
CA ASN A 138 12.88 -7.20 16.59
C ASN A 138 12.82 -6.13 17.69
N GLY A 139 13.16 -4.89 17.35
CA GLY A 139 13.14 -3.76 18.29
C GLY A 139 11.77 -3.48 18.88
N LEU A 140 10.73 -3.51 18.04
CA LEU A 140 9.34 -3.32 18.46
C LEU A 140 8.85 -4.44 19.41
N GLU A 141 9.33 -5.68 19.25
CA GLU A 141 8.97 -6.79 20.14
C GLU A 141 9.81 -6.83 21.43
N GLN A 142 11.12 -6.61 21.32
CA GLN A 142 12.04 -6.73 22.45
C GLN A 142 12.09 -5.47 23.33
N GLY A 143 11.75 -4.31 22.76
CA GLY A 143 11.82 -3.02 23.43
C GLY A 143 13.22 -2.41 23.47
N PHE A 144 14.13 -2.86 22.62
CA PHE A 144 15.44 -2.28 22.34
C PHE A 144 15.83 -2.57 20.89
N CYS A 145 16.62 -1.70 20.28
CA CYS A 145 17.19 -1.88 18.95
C CYS A 145 18.68 -2.19 19.07
N GLU A 146 19.14 -3.20 18.35
CA GLU A 146 20.54 -3.60 18.17
C GLU A 146 20.67 -4.32 16.83
N TYR A 147 21.67 -3.96 16.03
CA TYR A 147 21.91 -4.62 14.75
C TYR A 147 23.36 -4.43 14.29
N ASP A 148 23.97 -5.46 13.73
CA ASP A 148 25.32 -5.40 13.14
C ASP A 148 25.29 -6.05 11.74
N GLY A 149 24.76 -5.30 10.77
CA GLY A 149 24.65 -5.70 9.38
C GLY A 149 25.67 -5.02 8.47
N GLU A 150 25.45 -5.13 7.20
CA GLU A 150 26.24 -4.44 6.17
C GLU A 150 25.82 -2.96 6.06
N TYR A 151 24.51 -2.71 6.01
CA TYR A 151 23.91 -1.39 5.82
C TYR A 151 23.46 -0.73 7.11
N VAL A 152 23.06 -1.52 8.10
CA VAL A 152 22.56 -1.04 9.38
C VAL A 152 23.51 -1.47 10.48
N LYS A 153 24.08 -0.48 11.18
CA LYS A 153 24.92 -0.71 12.36
C LYS A 153 24.36 0.10 13.53
N GLN A 154 23.70 -0.60 14.45
CA GLN A 154 23.03 0.00 15.58
C GLN A 154 23.52 -0.65 16.88
N PRO A 155 24.34 0.05 17.69
CA PRO A 155 24.61 -0.39 19.05
C PRO A 155 23.33 -0.48 19.88
N ARG A 156 23.30 -1.37 20.85
CA ARG A 156 22.13 -1.57 21.70
C ARG A 156 21.65 -0.27 22.34
N VAL A 157 20.38 0.09 22.08
CA VAL A 157 19.68 1.19 22.72
C VAL A 157 18.25 0.77 23.08
N ASP A 158 17.77 1.18 24.23
CA ASP A 158 16.39 0.93 24.64
C ASP A 158 15.42 1.77 23.82
N LEU A 159 14.36 1.14 23.32
CA LEU A 159 13.27 1.82 22.62
C LEU A 159 12.32 2.48 23.62
N ARG A 160 12.13 3.81 23.50
CA ARG A 160 11.23 4.61 24.34
C ARG A 160 10.42 5.60 23.50
N PRO A 161 9.05 5.56 23.60
CA PRO A 161 8.25 4.60 24.37
C PRO A 161 8.36 3.19 23.80
N ARG A 162 7.99 2.19 24.58
CA ARG A 162 7.72 0.86 24.03
C ARG A 162 6.37 0.87 23.31
N PRO A 163 6.15 0.05 22.28
CA PRO A 163 4.84 -0.11 21.66
C PRO A 163 3.75 -0.43 22.69
N TYR A 164 2.54 0.00 22.41
CA TYR A 164 1.37 -0.28 23.24
C TYR A 164 1.07 -1.78 23.34
N LYS A 165 1.27 -2.50 22.24
CA LYS A 165 1.13 -3.96 22.14
C LYS A 165 2.07 -4.53 21.06
N SER A 166 2.23 -5.86 21.02
CA SER A 166 3.01 -6.57 20.01
C SER A 166 2.57 -6.20 18.59
N PHE A 167 3.53 -6.11 17.67
CA PHE A 167 3.30 -5.92 16.24
C PHE A 167 3.10 -7.24 15.48
N LYS A 168 3.22 -8.39 16.12
CA LYS A 168 2.93 -9.69 15.50
C LYS A 168 1.50 -9.72 14.96
N GLY A 169 1.35 -10.07 13.68
CA GLY A 169 0.06 -10.14 13.00
C GLY A 169 -0.50 -8.79 12.52
N ARG A 170 0.22 -7.67 12.73
CA ARG A 170 -0.16 -6.33 12.25
C ARG A 170 0.97 -5.61 11.53
N THR A 171 1.88 -6.38 10.94
CA THR A 171 2.96 -5.92 10.08
C THR A 171 2.79 -6.50 8.68
N TYR A 172 2.94 -5.65 7.69
CA TYR A 172 2.75 -5.97 6.28
C TYR A 172 3.85 -5.34 5.45
N ALA A 173 4.08 -5.86 4.25
CA ALA A 173 4.99 -5.24 3.29
C ALA A 173 4.44 -5.29 1.87
N ALA A 174 4.71 -4.25 1.07
CA ALA A 174 4.47 -4.28 -0.36
C ALA A 174 5.53 -5.16 -1.02
N ALA A 175 5.11 -6.30 -1.57
CA ALA A 175 5.97 -7.24 -2.27
C ALA A 175 5.45 -7.45 -3.69
N ILE A 176 6.18 -6.93 -4.68
CA ILE A 176 5.79 -6.98 -6.09
C ILE A 176 6.50 -8.12 -6.82
N SER A 177 7.67 -8.58 -6.35
CA SER A 177 8.42 -9.69 -6.94
C SER A 177 8.39 -10.93 -6.05
N THR A 178 8.49 -12.12 -6.65
CA THR A 178 8.56 -13.41 -5.94
C THR A 178 9.65 -13.41 -4.87
N GLU A 179 10.82 -12.85 -5.18
CA GLU A 179 11.96 -12.78 -4.27
C GLU A 179 11.67 -11.88 -3.06
N SER A 180 11.03 -10.72 -3.27
CA SER A 180 10.60 -9.86 -2.16
C SER A 180 9.57 -10.57 -1.28
N ALA A 181 8.62 -11.29 -1.87
CA ALA A 181 7.63 -12.07 -1.14
C ALA A 181 8.28 -13.18 -0.27
N GLU A 182 9.34 -13.85 -0.77
CA GLU A 182 10.08 -14.84 0.01
C GLU A 182 10.81 -14.22 1.22
N ILE A 183 11.39 -13.03 1.06
CA ILE A 183 12.03 -12.31 2.18
C ILE A 183 10.98 -11.99 3.25
N MET A 184 9.83 -11.45 2.84
CA MET A 184 8.74 -11.11 3.76
C MET A 184 8.17 -12.35 4.46
N ALA A 185 8.00 -13.43 3.74
CA ALA A 185 7.55 -14.70 4.30
C ALA A 185 8.47 -15.19 5.42
N LYS A 186 9.79 -15.14 5.21
CA LYS A 186 10.78 -15.54 6.23
C LYS A 186 10.79 -14.63 7.46
N MET A 187 10.39 -13.37 7.30
CA MET A 187 10.26 -12.41 8.41
C MET A 187 8.92 -12.52 9.16
N GLY A 188 8.00 -13.38 8.72
CA GLY A 188 6.66 -13.49 9.32
C GLY A 188 5.75 -12.29 9.05
N VAL A 189 5.97 -11.56 7.94
CA VAL A 189 5.28 -10.32 7.57
C VAL A 189 4.19 -10.59 6.53
N GLY A 190 3.00 -10.00 6.70
CA GLY A 190 1.89 -10.07 5.74
C GLY A 190 2.17 -9.30 4.44
N ILE A 191 1.33 -9.48 3.43
CA ILE A 191 1.51 -8.85 2.11
C ILE A 191 0.44 -7.78 1.86
N LEU A 192 0.91 -6.63 1.36
CA LEU A 192 0.09 -5.59 0.76
C LEU A 192 0.15 -5.72 -0.77
N ILE A 193 -1.01 -5.72 -1.41
CA ILE A 193 -1.13 -5.90 -2.85
C ILE A 193 -1.71 -4.64 -3.47
N VAL A 194 -1.03 -4.15 -4.52
CA VAL A 194 -1.58 -3.19 -5.48
C VAL A 194 -1.75 -3.95 -6.80
N PRO A 195 -2.98 -4.11 -7.32
CA PRO A 195 -3.22 -4.86 -8.55
C PRO A 195 -2.54 -4.18 -9.75
N GLN A 196 -1.52 -4.83 -10.30
CA GLN A 196 -0.73 -4.37 -11.46
C GLN A 196 -0.36 -5.53 -12.39
N LYS A 197 -0.76 -6.75 -12.05
CA LYS A 197 -0.44 -7.99 -12.77
C LYS A 197 -1.71 -8.80 -13.05
N PRO A 198 -1.71 -9.64 -14.09
CA PRO A 198 -2.77 -10.62 -14.29
C PRO A 198 -2.93 -11.53 -13.07
N TRP A 199 -4.18 -11.82 -12.69
CA TRP A 199 -4.49 -12.63 -11.51
C TRP A 199 -3.76 -13.99 -11.44
N PRO A 200 -3.58 -14.76 -12.57
CA PRO A 200 -2.83 -16.00 -12.51
C PRO A 200 -1.37 -15.85 -12.05
N VAL A 201 -0.74 -14.71 -12.36
CA VAL A 201 0.62 -14.39 -11.90
C VAL A 201 0.60 -14.10 -10.40
N VAL A 202 -0.35 -13.29 -9.94
CA VAL A 202 -0.51 -12.94 -8.52
C VAL A 202 -0.79 -14.21 -7.69
N GLN A 203 -1.67 -15.10 -8.16
CA GLN A 203 -1.98 -16.36 -7.49
C GLN A 203 -0.74 -17.24 -7.30
N LYS A 204 0.08 -17.39 -8.34
CA LYS A 204 1.33 -18.15 -8.27
C LYS A 204 2.31 -17.58 -7.26
N GLU A 205 2.46 -16.25 -7.24
CA GLU A 205 3.35 -15.56 -6.29
C GLU A 205 2.85 -15.71 -4.85
N LEU A 206 1.55 -15.58 -4.61
CA LEU A 206 0.95 -15.76 -3.29
C LEU A 206 1.01 -17.21 -2.80
N THR A 207 0.87 -18.19 -3.69
CA THR A 207 1.07 -19.61 -3.34
C THR A 207 2.50 -19.84 -2.85
N LYS A 208 3.49 -19.36 -3.60
CA LYS A 208 4.91 -19.44 -3.17
C LYS A 208 5.17 -18.70 -1.85
N TYR A 209 4.58 -17.52 -1.67
CA TYR A 209 4.69 -16.76 -0.42
C TYR A 209 4.14 -17.57 0.77
N ARG A 210 2.92 -18.16 0.65
CA ARG A 210 2.29 -18.92 1.73
C ARG A 210 3.10 -20.15 2.12
N SER A 211 3.58 -20.91 1.13
CA SER A 211 4.42 -22.09 1.40
C SER A 211 5.73 -21.71 2.08
N THR A 212 6.38 -20.62 1.66
CA THR A 212 7.59 -20.11 2.29
C THR A 212 7.33 -19.60 3.71
N PHE A 213 6.22 -18.89 3.93
CA PHE A 213 5.81 -18.40 5.25
C PHE A 213 5.60 -19.57 6.23
N PHE A 214 4.83 -20.58 5.82
CA PHE A 214 4.60 -21.76 6.65
C PHE A 214 5.89 -22.51 6.96
N ALA A 215 6.75 -22.68 5.98
CA ALA A 215 8.04 -23.35 6.17
C ALA A 215 8.97 -22.60 7.14
N ALA A 216 8.89 -21.26 7.16
CA ALA A 216 9.74 -20.41 8.01
C ALA A 216 9.19 -20.24 9.43
N THR A 217 7.87 -20.19 9.60
CA THR A 217 7.23 -19.80 10.87
C THR A 217 6.46 -20.94 11.55
N GLY A 218 6.05 -21.96 10.79
CA GLY A 218 5.11 -22.99 11.25
C GLY A 218 3.65 -22.50 11.38
N GLU A 219 3.37 -21.27 10.97
CA GLU A 219 2.05 -20.64 11.05
C GLU A 219 1.47 -20.40 9.65
N GLN A 220 0.14 -20.26 9.53
CA GLN A 220 -0.48 -19.84 8.30
C GLN A 220 -0.18 -18.35 8.04
N ALA A 221 0.11 -18.02 6.78
CA ALA A 221 0.35 -16.63 6.40
C ALA A 221 -0.89 -15.78 6.65
N PRO A 222 -0.73 -14.53 7.14
CA PRO A 222 -1.83 -13.59 7.23
C PRO A 222 -2.50 -13.37 5.87
N ALA A 223 -3.83 -13.20 5.86
CA ALA A 223 -4.54 -12.83 4.65
C ALA A 223 -4.01 -11.48 4.12
N PRO A 224 -3.79 -11.33 2.81
CA PRO A 224 -3.34 -10.08 2.24
C PRO A 224 -4.35 -8.94 2.42
N TYR A 225 -3.84 -7.70 2.37
CA TYR A 225 -4.63 -6.51 2.15
C TYR A 225 -4.39 -5.99 0.73
N CYS A 226 -5.47 -5.67 0.01
CA CYS A 226 -5.40 -5.19 -1.36
C CYS A 226 -5.89 -3.75 -1.45
N ALA A 227 -5.10 -2.87 -2.05
CA ALA A 227 -5.56 -1.54 -2.46
C ALA A 227 -6.29 -1.62 -3.80
N GLY A 228 -7.20 -0.66 -4.06
CA GLY A 228 -7.84 -0.52 -5.36
C GLY A 228 -8.37 0.90 -5.57
N TRP A 229 -8.12 1.45 -6.74
CA TRP A 229 -8.69 2.72 -7.17
C TRP A 229 -10.15 2.49 -7.49
N MET A 230 -11.01 3.18 -6.76
CA MET A 230 -12.43 2.89 -6.77
C MET A 230 -13.24 4.04 -7.36
N PHE A 231 -14.14 3.74 -8.31
CA PHE A 231 -15.15 4.66 -8.78
C PHE A 231 -16.52 3.99 -8.85
N ILE A 232 -17.53 4.61 -8.27
CA ILE A 232 -18.88 4.06 -8.19
C ILE A 232 -19.90 5.08 -8.70
N ASP A 233 -20.84 4.60 -9.49
CA ASP A 233 -22.00 5.38 -9.96
C ASP A 233 -23.19 4.46 -10.24
N ASP A 234 -24.42 4.99 -10.19
CA ASP A 234 -25.62 4.22 -10.53
C ASP A 234 -25.70 3.92 -12.04
N SER A 235 -25.07 4.75 -12.88
CA SER A 235 -24.93 4.54 -14.32
C SER A 235 -23.63 3.80 -14.63
N ALA A 236 -23.74 2.61 -15.21
CA ALA A 236 -22.58 1.83 -15.64
C ALA A 236 -21.74 2.60 -16.68
N ASP A 237 -22.38 3.28 -17.64
CA ASP A 237 -21.70 4.05 -18.68
C ASP A 237 -20.90 5.22 -18.08
N ARG A 238 -21.51 5.96 -17.11
CA ARG A 238 -20.80 7.02 -16.41
C ARG A 238 -19.67 6.48 -15.55
N ALA A 239 -19.88 5.36 -14.87
CA ALA A 239 -18.84 4.73 -14.06
C ALA A 239 -17.63 4.34 -14.93
N GLU A 240 -17.84 3.77 -16.11
CA GLU A 240 -16.77 3.43 -17.04
C GLU A 240 -16.06 4.69 -17.57
N GLU A 241 -16.81 5.70 -18.03
CA GLU A 241 -16.24 6.95 -18.53
C GLU A 241 -15.32 7.62 -17.47
N MET A 242 -15.81 7.74 -16.24
CA MET A 242 -15.08 8.41 -15.17
C MET A 242 -13.90 7.56 -14.65
N ALA A 243 -14.05 6.23 -14.60
CA ALA A 243 -12.96 5.33 -14.26
C ALA A 243 -11.82 5.44 -15.27
N ARG A 244 -12.11 5.38 -16.57
CA ARG A 244 -11.10 5.55 -17.61
C ARG A 244 -10.42 6.91 -17.53
N ARG A 245 -11.17 7.96 -17.20
CA ARG A 245 -10.64 9.31 -17.03
C ARG A 245 -9.71 9.42 -15.81
N TYR A 246 -10.19 9.08 -14.63
CA TYR A 246 -9.46 9.34 -13.39
C TYR A 246 -8.43 8.26 -13.05
N ILE A 247 -8.77 6.97 -13.23
CA ILE A 247 -7.81 5.88 -13.03
C ILE A 247 -6.73 5.92 -14.11
N GLY A 248 -7.09 6.27 -15.36
CA GLY A 248 -6.12 6.50 -16.42
C GLY A 248 -5.16 7.64 -16.10
N ALA A 249 -5.66 8.80 -15.67
CA ALA A 249 -4.81 9.93 -15.25
C ALA A 249 -3.92 9.59 -14.04
N TYR A 250 -4.42 8.80 -13.10
CA TYR A 250 -3.59 8.28 -12.01
C TYR A 250 -2.47 7.39 -12.56
N TRP A 251 -2.78 6.47 -13.48
CA TRP A 251 -1.78 5.59 -14.08
C TRP A 251 -0.71 6.36 -14.86
N ASP A 252 -1.09 7.42 -15.57
CA ASP A 252 -0.13 8.31 -16.25
C ASP A 252 0.84 8.94 -15.23
N SER A 253 0.33 9.40 -14.07
CA SER A 253 1.19 9.94 -13.01
C SER A 253 2.11 8.88 -12.37
N VAL A 254 1.69 7.62 -12.31
CA VAL A 254 2.55 6.48 -11.91
C VAL A 254 3.71 6.31 -12.89
N ILE A 255 3.40 6.30 -14.20
CA ILE A 255 4.42 6.15 -15.25
C ILE A 255 5.44 7.30 -15.16
N ASP A 256 4.98 8.52 -14.97
CA ASP A 256 5.84 9.71 -14.90
C ASP A 256 6.70 9.71 -13.64
N HIS A 257 6.11 9.45 -12.47
CA HIS A 257 6.84 9.46 -11.19
C HIS A 257 7.91 8.37 -11.11
N TYR A 258 7.58 7.14 -11.53
CA TYR A 258 8.51 6.01 -11.51
C TYR A 258 9.36 5.91 -12.78
N GLU A 259 9.10 6.76 -13.76
CA GLU A 259 9.81 6.78 -15.05
C GLU A 259 9.79 5.40 -15.75
N PHE A 260 8.64 4.68 -15.69
CA PHE A 260 8.53 3.35 -16.27
C PHE A 260 8.67 3.32 -17.80
N ASN A 261 8.55 4.47 -18.44
CA ASN A 261 8.82 4.68 -19.87
C ASN A 261 10.31 4.90 -20.18
N LYS A 262 11.22 4.86 -19.18
CA LYS A 262 12.67 4.95 -19.31
C LYS A 262 13.34 3.61 -18.97
N ASP A 263 14.54 3.39 -19.48
CA ASP A 263 15.24 2.10 -19.40
C ASP A 263 16.07 1.87 -18.13
N HIS A 264 16.17 2.87 -17.25
CA HIS A 264 17.05 2.82 -16.09
C HIS A 264 16.77 1.64 -15.15
N LEU A 265 15.49 1.25 -15.00
CA LEU A 265 15.11 0.12 -14.14
C LEU A 265 15.54 -1.23 -14.70
N LYS A 266 15.72 -1.38 -16.03
CA LYS A 266 16.26 -2.60 -16.64
C LYS A 266 17.66 -2.94 -16.16
N ASN A 267 18.45 -1.88 -15.91
CA ASN A 267 19.87 -1.97 -15.59
C ASN A 267 20.14 -1.79 -14.09
N THR A 268 19.09 -1.67 -13.27
CA THR A 268 19.23 -1.50 -11.83
C THR A 268 18.98 -2.83 -11.12
N ALA A 269 19.99 -3.34 -10.40
CA ALA A 269 19.91 -4.59 -9.68
C ALA A 269 18.71 -4.62 -8.71
N GLY A 270 17.89 -5.65 -8.79
CA GLY A 270 16.68 -5.83 -7.97
C GLY A 270 15.42 -5.14 -8.49
N TYR A 271 15.46 -4.51 -9.68
CA TYR A 271 14.33 -3.88 -10.33
C TYR A 271 14.04 -4.43 -11.74
N GLU A 272 14.62 -5.57 -12.07
CA GLU A 272 14.53 -6.22 -13.39
C GLU A 272 13.06 -6.48 -13.81
N PHE A 273 12.19 -6.78 -12.85
CA PHE A 273 10.75 -6.93 -13.09
C PHE A 273 10.13 -5.67 -13.75
N HIS A 274 10.56 -4.50 -13.33
CA HIS A 274 10.08 -3.24 -13.91
C HIS A 274 10.68 -2.97 -15.31
N GLY A 275 11.76 -3.66 -15.68
CA GLY A 275 12.31 -3.62 -17.04
C GLY A 275 11.36 -4.13 -18.10
N GLU A 276 10.53 -5.15 -17.77
CA GLU A 276 9.49 -5.62 -18.69
C GLU A 276 8.39 -4.58 -18.93
N MET A 277 8.12 -3.73 -17.93
CA MET A 277 7.15 -2.63 -18.05
C MET A 277 7.59 -1.64 -19.12
N TYR A 278 8.89 -1.27 -19.14
CA TYR A 278 9.44 -0.40 -20.16
C TYR A 278 9.19 -0.94 -21.58
N ASP A 279 9.46 -2.24 -21.83
CA ASP A 279 9.26 -2.84 -23.14
C ASP A 279 7.80 -2.81 -23.58
N ARG A 280 6.89 -3.09 -22.66
CA ARG A 280 5.45 -3.06 -22.92
C ARG A 280 4.94 -1.64 -23.21
N LEU A 281 5.37 -0.64 -22.44
CA LEU A 281 4.95 0.76 -22.61
C LEU A 281 5.47 1.34 -23.94
N ASN A 282 6.70 1.00 -24.35
CA ASN A 282 7.32 1.53 -25.56
C ASN A 282 7.01 0.72 -26.82
N ALA A 283 6.27 -0.39 -26.72
CA ALA A 283 5.75 -1.11 -27.89
C ALA A 283 4.70 -0.27 -28.64
N PRO A 284 4.48 -0.50 -29.95
CA PRO A 284 3.43 0.21 -30.69
C PRO A 284 2.04 0.07 -30.03
N GLY A 285 1.44 1.20 -29.64
CA GLY A 285 0.18 1.26 -28.89
C GLY A 285 0.28 0.70 -27.47
N GLY A 286 1.49 0.52 -26.95
CA GLY A 286 1.75 -0.07 -25.62
C GLY A 286 1.21 0.77 -24.48
N MET A 287 1.39 2.09 -24.53
CA MET A 287 0.88 3.01 -23.53
C MET A 287 -0.63 2.80 -23.30
N GLN A 288 -1.44 2.92 -24.38
CA GLN A 288 -2.89 2.75 -24.28
C GLN A 288 -3.29 1.36 -23.75
N LYS A 289 -2.65 0.29 -24.26
CA LYS A 289 -2.92 -1.08 -23.81
C LYS A 289 -2.63 -1.26 -22.33
N MET A 290 -1.55 -0.66 -21.82
CA MET A 290 -1.18 -0.75 -20.40
C MET A 290 -2.14 0.08 -19.54
N THR A 291 -2.58 1.25 -20.02
CA THR A 291 -3.59 2.06 -19.33
C THR A 291 -4.92 1.31 -19.25
N ASP A 292 -5.41 0.77 -20.36
CA ASP A 292 -6.65 -0.02 -20.39
C ASP A 292 -6.56 -1.22 -19.44
N PHE A 293 -5.45 -1.97 -19.51
CA PHE A 293 -5.22 -3.10 -18.61
C PHE A 293 -5.22 -2.69 -17.14
N TYR A 294 -4.56 -1.57 -16.79
CA TYR A 294 -4.53 -1.08 -15.42
C TYR A 294 -5.92 -0.67 -14.93
N VAL A 295 -6.67 0.08 -15.75
CA VAL A 295 -8.06 0.50 -15.45
C VAL A 295 -8.96 -0.70 -15.23
N ASP A 296 -8.86 -1.73 -16.09
CA ASP A 296 -9.71 -2.92 -16.01
C ASP A 296 -9.44 -3.79 -14.76
N LEU A 297 -8.23 -3.71 -14.20
CA LEU A 297 -7.88 -4.35 -12.92
C LEU A 297 -8.47 -3.65 -11.70
N GLN A 298 -8.91 -2.37 -11.84
CA GLN A 298 -9.36 -1.58 -10.70
C GLN A 298 -10.87 -1.76 -10.41
N ILE A 299 -11.32 -1.15 -9.35
CA ILE A 299 -12.64 -1.38 -8.76
C ILE A 299 -13.60 -0.26 -9.19
N TRP A 300 -14.36 -0.46 -10.25
CA TRP A 300 -15.30 0.54 -10.74
C TRP A 300 -16.55 -0.09 -11.37
N GLY A 301 -17.64 0.67 -11.36
CA GLY A 301 -18.94 0.25 -11.91
C GLY A 301 -20.12 0.72 -11.10
N THR A 302 -21.27 0.08 -11.31
CA THR A 302 -22.42 0.21 -10.41
C THR A 302 -22.13 -0.44 -9.05
N PRO A 303 -22.93 -0.19 -8.01
CA PRO A 303 -22.75 -0.85 -6.69
C PRO A 303 -22.55 -2.36 -6.79
N ASP A 304 -23.37 -3.05 -7.59
CA ASP A 304 -23.24 -4.50 -7.79
C ASP A 304 -21.93 -4.88 -8.48
N GLN A 305 -21.54 -4.14 -9.53
CA GLN A 305 -20.29 -4.37 -10.25
C GLN A 305 -19.06 -4.10 -9.37
N VAL A 306 -19.11 -3.07 -8.52
CA VAL A 306 -18.02 -2.79 -7.55
C VAL A 306 -17.92 -3.92 -6.55
N PHE A 307 -19.03 -4.42 -6.02
CA PHE A 307 -19.05 -5.58 -5.13
C PHE A 307 -18.45 -6.82 -5.80
N ASP A 308 -18.87 -7.14 -7.02
CA ASP A 308 -18.38 -8.30 -7.78
C ASP A 308 -16.88 -8.20 -8.09
N LYS A 309 -16.38 -7.01 -8.42
CA LYS A 309 -14.94 -6.79 -8.66
C LYS A 309 -14.12 -6.96 -7.38
N VAL A 310 -14.60 -6.48 -6.22
CA VAL A 310 -13.93 -6.73 -4.95
C VAL A 310 -13.96 -8.22 -4.60
N GLN A 311 -15.06 -8.94 -4.87
CA GLN A 311 -15.12 -10.40 -4.72
C GLN A 311 -14.11 -11.11 -5.62
N THR A 312 -14.05 -10.73 -6.91
CA THR A 312 -13.09 -11.29 -7.87
C THR A 312 -11.64 -11.08 -7.39
N MET A 313 -11.30 -9.86 -6.95
CA MET A 313 -9.99 -9.57 -6.36
C MET A 313 -9.72 -10.48 -5.14
N ARG A 314 -10.70 -10.59 -4.25
CA ARG A 314 -10.61 -11.40 -3.03
C ARG A 314 -10.41 -12.89 -3.34
N GLU A 315 -11.15 -13.46 -4.26
CA GLU A 315 -11.04 -14.87 -4.68
C GLU A 315 -9.68 -15.18 -5.30
N ASN A 316 -9.13 -14.24 -6.07
CA ASN A 316 -7.82 -14.41 -6.70
C ASN A 316 -6.64 -14.25 -5.73
N THR A 317 -6.82 -13.53 -4.63
CA THR A 317 -5.72 -13.20 -3.69
C THR A 317 -5.88 -13.84 -2.32
N LEU A 318 -7.07 -14.33 -1.97
CA LEU A 318 -7.51 -14.69 -0.63
C LEU A 318 -7.35 -13.53 0.37
N ALA A 319 -7.51 -12.30 -0.12
CA ALA A 319 -7.44 -11.11 0.72
C ALA A 319 -8.62 -11.04 1.70
N ASP A 320 -8.35 -10.59 2.92
CA ASP A 320 -9.38 -10.27 3.90
C ASP A 320 -9.55 -8.77 4.12
N GLY A 321 -8.79 -7.94 3.41
CA GLY A 321 -8.89 -6.49 3.45
C GLY A 321 -8.88 -5.84 2.06
N PHE A 322 -9.78 -4.85 1.89
CA PHE A 322 -9.84 -3.97 0.73
C PHE A 322 -9.61 -2.52 1.16
N MET A 323 -8.58 -1.86 0.61
CA MET A 323 -8.25 -0.46 0.87
C MET A 323 -8.70 0.37 -0.32
N ALA A 324 -9.85 1.04 -0.18
CA ALA A 324 -10.42 1.88 -1.24
C ALA A 324 -9.65 3.20 -1.37
N VAL A 325 -9.14 3.50 -2.57
CA VAL A 325 -8.62 4.82 -2.94
C VAL A 325 -9.75 5.56 -3.65
N CYS A 326 -10.28 6.62 -3.03
CA CYS A 326 -11.48 7.30 -3.51
C CYS A 326 -11.22 8.67 -4.12
N SER A 327 -10.01 9.26 -3.95
CA SER A 327 -9.58 10.57 -4.44
C SER A 327 -8.24 10.44 -5.13
N TYR A 328 -8.20 10.67 -6.46
CA TYR A 328 -7.02 10.48 -7.30
C TYR A 328 -7.23 11.03 -8.71
N GLY A 329 -6.17 11.13 -9.52
CA GLY A 329 -6.23 11.43 -10.95
C GLY A 329 -6.85 12.79 -11.28
N GLY A 330 -6.72 13.78 -10.38
CA GLY A 330 -7.32 15.10 -10.55
C GLY A 330 -8.85 15.12 -10.36
N MET A 331 -9.41 14.10 -9.70
CA MET A 331 -10.84 14.06 -9.39
C MET A 331 -11.25 15.26 -8.51
N PRO A 332 -12.34 15.99 -8.84
CA PRO A 332 -12.86 17.05 -7.98
C PRO A 332 -13.24 16.50 -6.60
N HIS A 333 -13.03 17.32 -5.56
CA HIS A 333 -13.27 16.90 -4.18
C HIS A 333 -14.73 16.47 -3.90
N ASP A 334 -15.70 17.18 -4.48
CA ASP A 334 -17.11 16.83 -4.36
C ASP A 334 -17.43 15.47 -5.01
N GLU A 335 -16.80 15.17 -6.14
CA GLU A 335 -16.92 13.86 -6.80
C GLU A 335 -16.25 12.75 -5.97
N ALA A 336 -15.06 12.99 -5.42
CA ALA A 336 -14.37 12.05 -4.53
C ALA A 336 -15.20 11.76 -3.26
N ASN A 337 -15.78 12.81 -2.67
CA ASN A 337 -16.65 12.69 -1.50
C ASN A 337 -17.93 11.90 -1.82
N ARG A 338 -18.61 12.22 -2.94
CA ARG A 338 -19.77 11.45 -3.41
C ARG A 338 -19.43 9.97 -3.60
N ASN A 339 -18.33 9.69 -4.28
CA ASN A 339 -17.81 8.36 -4.56
C ASN A 339 -17.59 7.57 -3.26
N MET A 340 -16.90 8.15 -2.28
CA MET A 340 -16.66 7.54 -0.97
C MET A 340 -17.95 7.27 -0.19
N GLN A 341 -18.88 8.24 -0.16
CA GLN A 341 -20.14 8.10 0.57
C GLN A 341 -21.05 7.05 -0.06
N GLN A 342 -21.14 7.01 -1.39
CA GLN A 342 -21.93 5.99 -2.09
C GLN A 342 -21.38 4.60 -1.82
N PHE A 343 -20.06 4.41 -1.93
CA PHE A 343 -19.42 3.13 -1.59
C PHE A 343 -19.69 2.71 -0.15
N ALA A 344 -19.54 3.63 0.79
CA ALA A 344 -19.78 3.35 2.21
C ALA A 344 -21.23 2.95 2.51
N LYS A 345 -22.18 3.52 1.78
CA LYS A 345 -23.61 3.26 1.95
C LYS A 345 -24.07 1.97 1.25
N ASP A 346 -23.66 1.80 -0.03
CA ASP A 346 -24.31 0.84 -0.92
C ASP A 346 -23.51 -0.47 -1.09
N VAL A 347 -22.18 -0.48 -0.82
CA VAL A 347 -21.31 -1.64 -1.05
C VAL A 347 -20.63 -2.14 0.23
N MET A 348 -20.06 -1.25 1.02
CA MET A 348 -19.27 -1.62 2.21
C MET A 348 -20.03 -2.49 3.21
N PRO A 349 -21.34 -2.29 3.51
CA PRO A 349 -22.08 -3.14 4.43
C PRO A 349 -22.13 -4.60 3.99
N GLU A 350 -22.22 -4.87 2.68
CA GLU A 350 -22.24 -6.23 2.13
C GLU A 350 -20.85 -6.86 2.16
N LEU A 351 -19.79 -6.09 1.84
CA LEU A 351 -18.40 -6.56 1.96
C LEU A 351 -18.07 -6.98 3.40
N LYS A 352 -18.55 -6.24 4.39
CA LYS A 352 -18.31 -6.55 5.80
C LYS A 352 -18.99 -7.83 6.29
N LYS A 353 -20.00 -8.34 5.60
CA LYS A 353 -20.64 -9.64 5.90
C LYS A 353 -19.82 -10.83 5.41
N LEU A 354 -18.85 -10.61 4.50
CA LEU A 354 -18.03 -11.68 3.96
C LEU A 354 -17.11 -12.27 5.03
N THR A 355 -17.17 -13.59 5.22
CA THR A 355 -16.27 -14.31 6.11
C THR A 355 -14.92 -14.55 5.45
N PRO A 356 -13.79 -14.61 6.18
CA PRO A 356 -12.48 -14.90 5.59
C PRO A 356 -12.50 -16.16 4.70
N LEU A 357 -11.75 -16.13 3.60
CA LEU A 357 -11.52 -17.29 2.76
C LEU A 357 -10.39 -18.12 3.37
N GLU A 358 -10.60 -19.43 3.46
CA GLU A 358 -9.54 -20.34 3.89
C GLU A 358 -8.57 -20.60 2.73
N ALA A 359 -7.29 -20.43 2.99
CA ALA A 359 -6.28 -20.88 2.04
C ALA A 359 -6.34 -22.40 1.93
N PRO A 360 -6.25 -23.00 0.73
CA PRO A 360 -6.14 -24.43 0.61
C PRO A 360 -4.97 -24.91 1.47
N LEU A 361 -5.19 -25.93 2.30
CA LEU A 361 -4.11 -26.62 3.00
C LEU A 361 -3.24 -27.24 1.91
N GLU A 362 -2.09 -26.62 1.63
CA GLU A 362 -1.12 -27.22 0.73
C GLU A 362 -0.68 -28.53 1.36
N GLN A 363 -1.07 -29.64 0.74
CA GLN A 363 -0.48 -30.94 1.05
C GLN A 363 1.01 -30.82 0.74
N THR A 364 1.81 -30.87 1.80
CA THR A 364 3.27 -31.00 1.70
C THR A 364 3.57 -32.24 0.83
N ALA A 365 3.96 -32.02 -0.43
CA ALA A 365 4.52 -33.04 -1.29
C ALA A 365 6.02 -33.15 -1.05
#